data_494a9929e76c88053501f139b8a6dafe
#
_entry.id   494a9929e76c88053501f139b8a6dafe
#
_cell.length_a   1.000
_cell.length_b   1.000
_cell.length_c   1.000
_cell.angle_alpha   90.00
_cell.angle_beta   90.00
_cell.angle_gamma   90.00
#
_symmetry.space_group_name_H-M   'P 1'
#
loop_
_entity.id
_entity.type
_entity.pdbx_description
1 polymer ?
#
loop_
_entity_poly.entity_id
_entity_poly.type
_entity_poly.pdbx_seq_one_letter_code
_entity_poly.pdbx_strand_id
1 'polypeptide(L)'
;MTHTLLLVDDEEQVLSFMETFLRQEGFTVVTAKTGREAVKKARAIRPALVVLDWMLPEMSGLEVCRELRKTSPMGIIMVTARAEEADKIIGLEVGADDYMTKPFSLRELSARIRSVLRRLEGQHGQQPEERTLERGELSISESQCRVWKRGEEVSLTPTEFKLLLTLAAKPGIVYSRLQLLQSALEDDILNDERTVDAHISRIRRKIEDDPSSPRYIHTVYGFGYRFGDRL
;
A
#
# COMPACT_ATOMS: atom_id res chain seq x y z
N MET A 1 -0.40 6.50 22.16
CA MET A 1 -1.86 6.79 22.33
C MET A 1 -2.64 5.77 21.50
N THR A 2 -3.77 5.27 22.02
CA THR A 2 -4.61 4.31 21.28
C THR A 2 -5.54 5.09 20.35
N HIS A 3 -5.45 4.86 19.03
CA HIS A 3 -6.32 5.52 18.07
C HIS A 3 -7.71 4.88 18.04
N THR A 4 -8.76 5.70 17.95
CA THR A 4 -10.12 5.22 17.75
C THR A 4 -10.42 5.16 16.25
N LEU A 5 -10.84 3.99 15.78
CA LEU A 5 -11.28 3.73 14.42
C LEU A 5 -12.79 3.58 14.37
N LEU A 6 -13.41 4.06 13.29
CA LEU A 6 -14.81 3.78 12.97
C LEU A 6 -14.86 2.88 11.74
N LEU A 7 -15.44 1.69 11.89
CA LEU A 7 -15.65 0.74 10.79
C LEU A 7 -17.11 0.85 10.32
N VAL A 8 -17.30 0.97 9.02
CA VAL A 8 -18.62 1.15 8.42
C VAL A 8 -18.81 0.15 7.29
N ASP A 9 -19.68 -0.81 7.49
CA ASP A 9 -20.04 -1.85 6.54
C ASP A 9 -21.44 -2.36 6.90
N ASP A 10 -22.30 -2.69 5.97
CA ASP A 10 -23.63 -3.22 6.25
C ASP A 10 -23.59 -4.72 6.60
N GLU A 11 -22.52 -5.42 6.26
CA GLU A 11 -22.29 -6.81 6.59
C GLU A 11 -21.74 -6.99 8.01
N GLU A 12 -22.56 -7.48 8.93
CA GLU A 12 -22.18 -7.69 10.34
C GLU A 12 -20.98 -8.63 10.51
N GLN A 13 -20.86 -9.64 9.65
CA GLN A 13 -19.74 -10.58 9.69
C GLN A 13 -18.42 -9.89 9.36
N VAL A 14 -18.41 -9.03 8.33
CA VAL A 14 -17.24 -8.25 7.92
C VAL A 14 -16.81 -7.32 9.05
N LEU A 15 -17.75 -6.60 9.66
CA LEU A 15 -17.48 -5.74 10.82
C LEU A 15 -16.87 -6.53 11.98
N SER A 16 -17.43 -7.69 12.32
CA SER A 16 -16.96 -8.52 13.43
C SER A 16 -15.51 -9.02 13.21
N PHE A 17 -15.18 -9.43 11.99
CA PHE A 17 -13.82 -9.87 11.64
C PHE A 17 -12.82 -8.70 11.72
N MET A 18 -13.15 -7.56 11.12
CA MET A 18 -12.31 -6.37 11.18
C MET A 18 -12.13 -5.87 12.60
N GLU A 19 -13.22 -5.78 13.38
CA GLU A 19 -13.19 -5.32 14.77
C GLU A 19 -12.30 -6.18 15.63
N THR A 20 -12.48 -7.52 15.58
CA THR A 20 -11.69 -8.47 16.38
C THR A 20 -10.20 -8.33 16.08
N PHE A 21 -9.83 -8.31 14.80
CA PHE A 21 -8.44 -8.20 14.38
C PHE A 21 -7.82 -6.85 14.77
N LEU A 22 -8.50 -5.73 14.50
CA LEU A 22 -7.97 -4.40 14.77
C LEU A 22 -7.87 -4.09 16.27
N ARG A 23 -8.74 -4.66 17.09
CA ARG A 23 -8.57 -4.61 18.56
C ARG A 23 -7.33 -5.35 19.05
N GLN A 24 -7.02 -6.51 18.45
CA GLN A 24 -5.76 -7.22 18.73
C GLN A 24 -4.51 -6.44 18.29
N GLU A 25 -4.64 -5.65 17.23
CA GLU A 25 -3.60 -4.72 16.75
C GLU A 25 -3.44 -3.46 17.63
N GLY A 26 -4.23 -3.33 18.71
CA GLY A 26 -4.15 -2.24 19.69
C GLY A 26 -5.00 -1.01 19.37
N PHE A 27 -5.94 -1.09 18.44
CA PHE A 27 -6.87 0.01 18.14
C PHE A 27 -8.13 -0.04 19.03
N THR A 28 -8.70 1.12 19.32
CA THR A 28 -10.07 1.21 19.82
C THR A 28 -11.01 1.22 18.61
N VAL A 29 -11.99 0.32 18.59
CA VAL A 29 -12.86 0.15 17.42
C VAL A 29 -14.32 0.41 17.78
N VAL A 30 -14.99 1.22 16.97
CA VAL A 30 -16.42 1.45 16.96
C VAL A 30 -16.97 1.08 15.57
N THR A 31 -18.15 0.49 15.50
CA THR A 31 -18.76 0.03 14.25
C THR A 31 -20.02 0.82 13.92
N ALA A 32 -20.37 0.90 12.64
CA ALA A 32 -21.67 1.42 12.15
C ALA A 32 -22.11 0.57 10.95
N LYS A 33 -23.42 0.33 10.83
CA LYS A 33 -24.01 -0.50 9.76
C LYS A 33 -24.65 0.33 8.64
N THR A 34 -24.78 1.63 8.82
CA THR A 34 -25.40 2.52 7.82
C THR A 34 -24.63 3.84 7.72
N GLY A 35 -24.74 4.50 6.57
CA GLY A 35 -24.08 5.79 6.36
C GLY A 35 -24.54 6.87 7.34
N ARG A 36 -25.84 6.91 7.69
CA ARG A 36 -26.37 7.87 8.69
C ARG A 36 -25.82 7.62 10.09
N GLU A 37 -25.72 6.35 10.48
CA GLU A 37 -25.12 5.95 11.76
C GLU A 37 -23.65 6.34 11.80
N ALA A 38 -22.92 6.10 10.72
CA ALA A 38 -21.51 6.46 10.58
C ALA A 38 -21.28 7.96 10.79
N VAL A 39 -22.04 8.82 10.10
CA VAL A 39 -21.94 10.29 10.25
C VAL A 39 -22.26 10.72 11.69
N LYS A 40 -23.30 10.16 12.31
CA LYS A 40 -23.67 10.46 13.69
C LYS A 40 -22.58 10.06 14.68
N LYS A 41 -22.06 8.84 14.55
CA LYS A 41 -20.98 8.32 15.40
C LYS A 41 -19.69 9.08 15.20
N ALA A 42 -19.28 9.35 13.96
CA ALA A 42 -18.06 10.10 13.66
C ALA A 42 -18.06 11.50 14.30
N ARG A 43 -19.20 12.20 14.28
CA ARG A 43 -19.34 13.52 14.96
C ARG A 43 -19.24 13.42 16.48
N ALA A 44 -19.76 12.33 17.06
CA ALA A 44 -19.78 12.14 18.51
C ALA A 44 -18.40 11.72 19.07
N ILE A 45 -17.74 10.74 18.44
CA ILE A 45 -16.51 10.15 18.95
C ILE A 45 -15.24 10.75 18.34
N ARG A 46 -15.34 11.49 17.22
CA ARG A 46 -14.22 12.05 16.47
C ARG A 46 -13.11 11.03 16.26
N PRO A 47 -13.37 9.95 15.48
CA PRO A 47 -12.37 8.92 15.27
C PRO A 47 -11.15 9.48 14.56
N ALA A 48 -9.98 8.87 14.79
CA ALA A 48 -8.78 9.23 14.08
C ALA A 48 -8.86 8.81 12.59
N LEU A 49 -9.58 7.70 12.32
CA LEU A 49 -9.75 7.18 10.96
C LEU A 49 -11.07 6.42 10.83
N VAL A 50 -11.66 6.50 9.65
CA VAL A 50 -12.86 5.76 9.23
C VAL A 50 -12.49 4.78 8.12
N VAL A 51 -12.83 3.50 8.28
CA VAL A 51 -12.85 2.50 7.22
C VAL A 51 -14.30 2.42 6.74
N LEU A 52 -14.53 2.71 5.48
CA LEU A 52 -15.86 3.01 4.94
C LEU A 52 -16.17 2.18 3.71
N ASP A 53 -17.16 1.30 3.79
CA ASP A 53 -17.67 0.63 2.59
C ASP A 53 -18.32 1.64 1.64
N TRP A 54 -18.06 1.46 0.38
CA TRP A 54 -18.70 2.23 -0.70
C TRP A 54 -20.20 1.92 -0.82
N MET A 55 -20.54 0.64 -0.75
CA MET A 55 -21.90 0.11 -1.00
C MET A 55 -22.69 0.01 0.29
N LEU A 56 -23.16 1.14 0.79
CA LEU A 56 -24.02 1.19 1.97
C LEU A 56 -25.48 1.44 1.57
N PRO A 57 -26.45 0.89 2.32
CA PRO A 57 -27.86 1.18 2.12
C PRO A 57 -28.20 2.63 2.49
N GLU A 58 -29.18 3.21 1.85
CA GLU A 58 -29.77 4.56 2.06
C GLU A 58 -28.83 5.73 1.74
N MET A 59 -27.57 5.68 2.18
CA MET A 59 -26.57 6.72 2.00
C MET A 59 -25.25 6.05 1.62
N SER A 60 -24.81 6.25 0.38
CA SER A 60 -23.57 5.64 -0.14
C SER A 60 -22.33 6.08 0.63
N GLY A 61 -21.28 5.24 0.63
CA GLY A 61 -20.00 5.59 1.25
C GLY A 61 -19.41 6.89 0.70
N LEU A 62 -19.62 7.21 -0.59
CA LEU A 62 -19.20 8.50 -1.17
C LEU A 62 -19.90 9.69 -0.53
N GLU A 63 -21.20 9.59 -0.29
CA GLU A 63 -21.97 10.64 0.37
C GLU A 63 -21.52 10.80 1.82
N VAL A 64 -21.28 9.69 2.52
CA VAL A 64 -20.70 9.69 3.88
C VAL A 64 -19.35 10.39 3.88
N CYS A 65 -18.45 10.05 2.95
CA CYS A 65 -17.14 10.66 2.82
C CYS A 65 -17.25 12.19 2.65
N ARG A 66 -18.10 12.65 1.74
CA ARG A 66 -18.37 14.11 1.54
C ARG A 66 -18.86 14.79 2.81
N GLU A 67 -19.78 14.16 3.54
CA GLU A 67 -20.32 14.73 4.79
C GLU A 67 -19.26 14.80 5.89
N LEU A 68 -18.40 13.78 6.00
CA LEU A 68 -17.33 13.75 6.99
C LEU A 68 -16.24 14.79 6.68
N ARG A 69 -15.88 14.98 5.42
CA ARG A 69 -14.91 16.00 4.99
C ARG A 69 -15.32 17.43 5.28
N LYS A 70 -16.62 17.73 5.35
CA LYS A 70 -17.11 19.07 5.75
C LYS A 70 -16.79 19.43 7.20
N THR A 71 -16.57 18.43 8.05
CA THR A 71 -16.57 18.62 9.51
C THR A 71 -15.26 18.24 10.20
N SER A 72 -14.38 17.46 9.57
CA SER A 72 -13.18 16.97 10.25
C SER A 72 -12.10 16.48 9.28
N PRO A 73 -10.81 16.66 9.61
CA PRO A 73 -9.69 16.15 8.85
C PRO A 73 -9.33 14.68 9.18
N MET A 74 -10.25 13.89 9.74
CA MET A 74 -10.02 12.47 10.06
C MET A 74 -9.60 11.67 8.83
N GLY A 75 -8.84 10.58 9.01
CA GLY A 75 -8.52 9.66 7.91
C GLY A 75 -9.74 8.95 7.37
N ILE A 76 -9.81 8.73 6.05
CA ILE A 76 -10.85 7.93 5.41
C ILE A 76 -10.21 6.95 4.44
N ILE A 77 -10.41 5.66 4.69
CA ILE A 77 -10.07 4.56 3.76
C ILE A 77 -11.37 4.04 3.19
N MET A 78 -11.54 4.15 1.87
CA MET A 78 -12.68 3.56 1.18
C MET A 78 -12.43 2.09 0.89
N VAL A 79 -13.42 1.24 1.15
CA VAL A 79 -13.40 -0.19 0.82
C VAL A 79 -14.54 -0.48 -0.16
N THR A 80 -14.29 -1.28 -1.21
CA THR A 80 -15.32 -1.57 -2.21
C THR A 80 -15.09 -2.89 -2.91
N ALA A 81 -16.18 -3.50 -3.41
CA ALA A 81 -16.12 -4.64 -4.32
C ALA A 81 -15.81 -4.23 -5.78
N ARG A 82 -15.83 -2.93 -6.11
CA ARG A 82 -15.58 -2.42 -7.45
C ARG A 82 -14.09 -2.19 -7.68
N ALA A 83 -13.55 -2.85 -8.70
CA ALA A 83 -12.13 -2.79 -9.07
C ALA A 83 -11.85 -1.83 -10.24
N GLU A 84 -12.86 -1.14 -10.79
CA GLU A 84 -12.69 -0.27 -11.95
C GLU A 84 -11.83 0.96 -11.59
N GLU A 85 -10.92 1.30 -12.48
CA GLU A 85 -9.97 2.41 -12.29
C GLU A 85 -10.69 3.76 -12.12
N ALA A 86 -11.83 3.93 -12.80
CA ALA A 86 -12.69 5.10 -12.68
C ALA A 86 -13.26 5.28 -11.27
N ASP A 87 -13.64 4.20 -10.60
CA ASP A 87 -14.19 4.24 -9.23
C ASP A 87 -13.12 4.65 -8.21
N LYS A 88 -11.86 4.22 -8.42
CA LYS A 88 -10.72 4.64 -7.57
C LYS A 88 -10.46 6.14 -7.66
N ILE A 89 -10.49 6.68 -8.87
CA ILE A 89 -10.32 8.13 -9.11
C ILE A 89 -11.43 8.92 -8.42
N ILE A 90 -12.68 8.50 -8.58
CA ILE A 90 -13.84 9.16 -7.94
C ILE A 90 -13.72 9.13 -6.41
N GLY A 91 -13.30 8.01 -5.82
CA GLY A 91 -13.13 7.88 -4.37
C GLY A 91 -12.07 8.85 -3.81
N LEU A 92 -10.96 9.02 -4.52
CA LEU A 92 -9.89 9.94 -4.15
C LEU A 92 -10.28 11.42 -4.38
N GLU A 93 -10.98 11.73 -5.48
CA GLU A 93 -11.50 13.09 -5.75
C GLU A 93 -12.51 13.55 -4.71
N VAL A 94 -13.29 12.63 -4.14
CA VAL A 94 -14.25 12.91 -3.07
C VAL A 94 -13.56 13.17 -1.72
N GLY A 95 -12.25 12.90 -1.63
CA GLY A 95 -11.43 13.23 -0.48
C GLY A 95 -11.08 12.03 0.42
N ALA A 96 -11.16 10.80 -0.07
CA ALA A 96 -10.59 9.65 0.65
C ALA A 96 -9.04 9.73 0.67
N ASP A 97 -8.42 9.27 1.75
CA ASP A 97 -6.96 9.26 1.91
C ASP A 97 -6.33 8.00 1.32
N ASP A 98 -7.11 6.92 1.20
CA ASP A 98 -6.70 5.66 0.59
C ASP A 98 -7.93 4.88 0.10
N TYR A 99 -7.68 3.88 -0.73
CA TYR A 99 -8.70 3.06 -1.38
C TYR A 99 -8.27 1.59 -1.39
N MET A 100 -9.22 0.67 -1.14
CA MET A 100 -8.96 -0.75 -1.06
C MET A 100 -10.08 -1.56 -1.69
N THR A 101 -9.75 -2.61 -2.43
CA THR A 101 -10.74 -3.49 -3.07
C THR A 101 -11.00 -4.75 -2.26
N LYS A 102 -12.26 -5.18 -2.18
CA LYS A 102 -12.64 -6.53 -1.68
C LYS A 102 -12.38 -7.57 -2.79
N PRO A 103 -11.82 -8.77 -2.46
CA PRO A 103 -11.40 -9.19 -1.13
C PRO A 103 -10.04 -8.61 -0.73
N PHE A 104 -9.85 -8.29 0.54
CA PHE A 104 -8.60 -7.77 1.10
C PHE A 104 -8.14 -8.59 2.30
N SER A 105 -6.84 -8.51 2.63
CA SER A 105 -6.33 -9.08 3.85
C SER A 105 -6.44 -8.11 5.03
N LEU A 106 -6.76 -8.60 6.24
CA LEU A 106 -6.81 -7.76 7.44
C LEU A 106 -5.45 -7.15 7.79
N ARG A 107 -4.35 -7.83 7.41
CA ARG A 107 -2.98 -7.30 7.56
C ARG A 107 -2.74 -6.11 6.64
N GLU A 108 -3.22 -6.16 5.41
CA GLU A 108 -3.14 -5.04 4.47
C GLU A 108 -3.95 -3.85 4.99
N LEU A 109 -5.19 -4.09 5.46
CA LEU A 109 -6.01 -3.05 6.07
C LEU A 109 -5.29 -2.37 7.25
N SER A 110 -4.71 -3.14 8.18
CA SER A 110 -3.96 -2.59 9.31
C SER A 110 -2.75 -1.76 8.86
N ALA A 111 -2.00 -2.21 7.87
CA ALA A 111 -0.86 -1.49 7.32
C ALA A 111 -1.29 -0.14 6.70
N ARG A 112 -2.38 -0.11 5.94
CA ARG A 112 -2.95 1.10 5.34
C ARG A 112 -3.48 2.07 6.40
N ILE A 113 -4.20 1.58 7.42
CA ILE A 113 -4.65 2.38 8.58
C ILE A 113 -3.45 3.09 9.22
N ARG A 114 -2.39 2.35 9.55
CA ARG A 114 -1.18 2.93 10.16
C ARG A 114 -0.52 3.97 9.25
N SER A 115 -0.50 3.74 7.94
CA SER A 115 0.06 4.69 6.96
C SER A 115 -0.74 5.99 6.90
N VAL A 116 -2.08 5.92 6.88
CA VAL A 116 -2.94 7.11 6.87
C VAL A 116 -2.83 7.87 8.18
N LEU A 117 -2.91 7.20 9.33
CA LEU A 117 -2.80 7.84 10.66
C LEU A 117 -1.48 8.59 10.80
N ARG A 118 -0.37 8.00 10.38
CA ARG A 118 0.96 8.62 10.41
C ARG A 118 1.02 9.92 9.59
N ARG A 119 0.37 9.96 8.41
CA ARG A 119 0.28 11.18 7.59
C ARG A 119 -0.51 12.29 8.27
N LEU A 120 -1.58 11.93 8.99
CA LEU A 120 -2.47 12.89 9.64
C LEU A 120 -1.90 13.49 10.92
N GLU A 121 -1.10 12.73 11.66
CA GLU A 121 -0.52 13.20 12.91
C GLU A 121 0.53 14.31 12.73
N GLY A 122 0.79 14.70 11.49
CA GLY A 122 1.70 15.81 11.20
C GLY A 122 3.09 15.58 11.82
N GLN A 123 3.52 14.33 11.95
CA GLN A 123 4.87 13.99 12.39
C GLN A 123 5.90 14.39 11.31
N HIS A 124 5.86 15.67 10.96
CA HIS A 124 6.95 16.40 10.29
C HIS A 124 8.13 16.63 11.25
N GLY A 125 8.18 15.90 12.37
CA GLY A 125 9.21 16.06 13.39
C GLY A 125 10.02 14.81 13.71
N GLN A 126 9.55 13.65 13.35
CA GLN A 126 10.36 12.45 13.14
C GLN A 126 9.76 11.83 11.88
N GLN A 127 10.36 12.12 10.73
CA GLN A 127 10.31 11.19 9.63
C GLN A 127 10.54 9.81 10.25
N PRO A 128 9.59 8.80 10.17
CA PRO A 128 10.12 7.48 10.08
C PRO A 128 11.15 7.69 8.98
N GLU A 129 12.39 7.40 9.21
CA GLU A 129 13.41 7.42 8.16
C GLU A 129 12.64 6.96 6.94
N GLU A 130 12.39 7.87 5.98
CA GLU A 130 11.93 7.42 4.68
C GLU A 130 12.81 6.25 4.45
N ARG A 131 12.26 5.03 4.43
CA ARG A 131 13.10 3.89 4.15
C ARG A 131 13.49 4.00 2.70
N THR A 132 14.25 5.04 2.47
CA THR A 132 15.00 5.27 1.27
C THR A 132 16.17 4.34 1.42
N LEU A 133 16.11 3.26 0.68
CA LEU A 133 17.23 2.34 0.61
C LEU A 133 18.28 3.00 -0.27
N GLU A 134 19.33 3.52 0.37
CA GLU A 134 20.51 3.98 -0.34
C GLU A 134 21.36 2.75 -0.75
N ARG A 135 21.58 2.60 -2.05
CA ARG A 135 22.29 1.47 -2.65
C ARG A 135 23.28 1.96 -3.71
N GLY A 136 24.44 2.39 -3.28
CA GLY A 136 25.41 3.06 -4.15
C GLY A 136 24.84 4.38 -4.65
N GLU A 137 24.63 4.50 -5.97
CA GLU A 137 24.04 5.70 -6.59
C GLU A 137 22.52 5.64 -6.74
N LEU A 138 21.89 4.55 -6.25
CA LEU A 138 20.43 4.39 -6.25
C LEU A 138 19.86 4.81 -4.90
N SER A 139 18.78 5.57 -4.95
CA SER A 139 17.93 5.94 -3.82
C SER A 139 16.52 5.42 -4.11
N ILE A 140 15.99 4.53 -3.26
CA ILE A 140 14.72 3.83 -3.45
C ILE A 140 13.80 4.19 -2.30
N SER A 141 12.76 4.96 -2.55
CA SER A 141 11.73 5.27 -1.56
C SER A 141 10.57 4.29 -1.68
N GLU A 142 10.41 3.46 -0.64
CA GLU A 142 9.30 2.50 -0.57
C GLU A 142 7.96 3.22 -0.43
N SER A 143 7.91 4.29 0.35
CA SER A 143 6.68 5.04 0.63
C SER A 143 6.15 5.80 -0.59
N GLN A 144 7.04 6.29 -1.45
CA GLN A 144 6.69 7.03 -2.66
C GLN A 144 6.60 6.14 -3.91
N CYS A 145 7.02 4.87 -3.81
CA CYS A 145 7.17 3.96 -4.96
C CYS A 145 8.05 4.56 -6.07
N ARG A 146 9.12 5.28 -5.69
CA ARG A 146 10.03 5.98 -6.60
C ARG A 146 11.46 5.54 -6.43
N VAL A 147 12.21 5.66 -7.52
CA VAL A 147 13.64 5.34 -7.58
C VAL A 147 14.36 6.50 -8.24
N TRP A 148 15.50 6.87 -7.68
CA TRP A 148 16.42 7.84 -8.28
C TRP A 148 17.78 7.18 -8.50
N LYS A 149 18.46 7.57 -9.57
CA LYS A 149 19.85 7.25 -9.82
C LYS A 149 20.61 8.56 -9.98
N ARG A 150 21.64 8.77 -9.14
CA ARG A 150 22.41 10.05 -9.11
C ARG A 150 21.53 11.28 -8.97
N GLY A 151 20.40 11.17 -8.25
CA GLY A 151 19.44 12.25 -8.05
C GLY A 151 18.41 12.42 -9.18
N GLU A 152 18.53 11.70 -10.30
CA GLU A 152 17.55 11.71 -11.39
C GLU A 152 16.52 10.58 -11.21
N GLU A 153 15.23 10.90 -11.36
CA GLU A 153 14.14 9.94 -11.19
C GLU A 153 14.14 8.89 -12.32
N VAL A 154 14.12 7.61 -11.94
CA VAL A 154 14.05 6.46 -12.83
C VAL A 154 12.62 5.95 -12.89
N SER A 155 11.96 6.06 -14.03
CA SER A 155 10.60 5.58 -14.23
C SER A 155 10.55 4.05 -14.31
N LEU A 156 9.99 3.41 -13.28
CA LEU A 156 9.73 1.97 -13.23
C LEU A 156 8.23 1.68 -13.27
N THR A 157 7.86 0.56 -13.87
CA THR A 157 6.50 0.05 -13.73
C THR A 157 6.30 -0.50 -12.30
N PRO A 158 5.05 -0.66 -11.80
CA PRO A 158 4.80 -1.20 -10.47
C PRO A 158 5.49 -2.55 -10.22
N THR A 159 5.46 -3.46 -11.19
CA THR A 159 6.13 -4.77 -11.12
C THR A 159 7.65 -4.63 -11.06
N GLU A 160 8.25 -3.77 -11.91
CA GLU A 160 9.68 -3.50 -11.89
C GLU A 160 10.12 -2.90 -10.56
N PHE A 161 9.32 -1.97 -10.00
CA PHE A 161 9.59 -1.38 -8.69
C PHE A 161 9.55 -2.42 -7.57
N LYS A 162 8.51 -3.27 -7.50
CA LYS A 162 8.38 -4.33 -6.48
C LYS A 162 9.57 -5.32 -6.56
N LEU A 163 9.97 -5.74 -7.76
CA LEU A 163 11.12 -6.62 -7.97
C LEU A 163 12.42 -5.97 -7.49
N LEU A 164 12.66 -4.71 -7.88
CA LEU A 164 13.85 -3.97 -7.45
C LEU A 164 13.89 -3.80 -5.94
N LEU A 165 12.76 -3.41 -5.33
CA LEU A 165 12.65 -3.23 -3.88
C LEU A 165 12.92 -4.53 -3.13
N THR A 166 12.34 -5.66 -3.57
CA THR A 166 12.57 -6.99 -2.97
C THR A 166 14.05 -7.36 -2.97
N LEU A 167 14.72 -7.15 -4.10
CA LEU A 167 16.16 -7.45 -4.24
C LEU A 167 17.02 -6.48 -3.40
N ALA A 168 16.74 -5.18 -3.47
CA ALA A 168 17.52 -4.14 -2.79
C ALA A 168 17.30 -4.13 -1.26
N ALA A 169 16.18 -4.65 -0.75
CA ALA A 169 15.91 -4.71 0.69
C ALA A 169 16.93 -5.60 1.44
N LYS A 170 17.41 -6.64 0.78
CA LYS A 170 18.39 -7.59 1.38
C LYS A 170 19.53 -7.89 0.38
N PRO A 171 20.51 -7.01 0.25
CA PRO A 171 21.66 -7.23 -0.63
C PRO A 171 22.38 -8.54 -0.32
N GLY A 172 22.93 -9.20 -1.32
CA GLY A 172 23.63 -10.47 -1.20
C GLY A 172 22.74 -11.72 -1.14
N ILE A 173 21.46 -11.57 -0.78
CA ILE A 173 20.51 -12.71 -0.76
C ILE A 173 20.09 -13.07 -2.19
N VAL A 174 20.14 -14.37 -2.50
CA VAL A 174 19.68 -14.91 -3.78
C VAL A 174 18.20 -15.25 -3.68
N TYR A 175 17.41 -14.71 -4.61
CA TYR A 175 16.00 -15.01 -4.77
C TYR A 175 15.79 -15.84 -6.03
N SER A 176 15.06 -16.94 -5.91
CA SER A 176 14.62 -17.72 -7.07
C SER A 176 13.63 -16.92 -7.93
N ARG A 177 13.48 -17.30 -9.20
CA ARG A 177 12.47 -16.70 -10.07
C ARG A 177 11.06 -16.78 -9.49
N LEU A 178 10.72 -17.95 -8.91
CA LEU A 178 9.42 -18.16 -8.26
C LEU A 178 9.23 -17.22 -7.06
N GLN A 179 10.24 -17.05 -6.19
CA GLN A 179 10.16 -16.13 -5.06
C GLN A 179 9.98 -14.67 -5.50
N LEU A 180 10.68 -14.26 -6.57
CA LEU A 180 10.53 -12.92 -7.14
C LEU A 180 9.15 -12.73 -7.77
N LEU A 181 8.63 -13.74 -8.47
CA LEU A 181 7.29 -13.71 -9.02
C LEU A 181 6.24 -13.53 -7.93
N GLN A 182 6.32 -14.31 -6.87
CA GLN A 182 5.41 -14.22 -5.71
C GLN A 182 5.50 -12.88 -4.97
N SER A 183 6.68 -12.24 -4.95
CA SER A 183 6.84 -10.94 -4.30
C SER A 183 6.29 -9.77 -5.10
N ALA A 184 6.20 -9.90 -6.42
CA ALA A 184 5.80 -8.83 -7.33
C ALA A 184 4.34 -8.91 -7.78
N LEU A 185 3.75 -10.12 -7.77
CA LEU A 185 2.43 -10.41 -8.32
C LEU A 185 1.58 -11.07 -7.22
N GLU A 186 0.74 -10.29 -6.56
CA GLU A 186 -0.13 -10.78 -5.49
C GLU A 186 -1.31 -11.63 -5.99
N ASP A 187 -1.71 -11.57 -7.28
CA ASP A 187 -2.94 -12.21 -7.77
C ASP A 187 -2.92 -12.87 -9.17
N ASP A 188 -1.82 -12.87 -9.91
CA ASP A 188 -1.81 -13.50 -11.24
C ASP A 188 -0.97 -14.80 -11.29
N ILE A 189 -1.62 -15.90 -10.94
CA ILE A 189 -1.07 -17.27 -10.87
C ILE A 189 -0.67 -17.83 -12.26
N LEU A 190 -0.88 -17.09 -13.33
CA LEU A 190 -0.66 -17.57 -14.71
C LEU A 190 0.58 -17.01 -15.42
N ASN A 191 1.46 -16.28 -14.73
CA ASN A 191 2.66 -15.74 -15.36
C ASN A 191 3.84 -16.72 -15.26
N ASP A 192 4.33 -17.15 -16.44
CA ASP A 192 5.54 -17.97 -16.62
C ASP A 192 6.75 -17.30 -15.91
N GLU A 193 7.55 -18.09 -15.20
CA GLU A 193 8.80 -17.65 -14.53
C GLU A 193 9.75 -16.88 -15.48
N ARG A 194 9.63 -17.07 -16.78
CA ARG A 194 10.35 -16.32 -17.82
C ARG A 194 10.02 -14.84 -17.88
N THR A 195 8.87 -14.43 -17.34
CA THR A 195 8.50 -13.01 -17.26
C THR A 195 9.40 -12.24 -16.32
N VAL A 196 9.93 -12.86 -15.25
CA VAL A 196 10.89 -12.26 -14.33
C VAL A 196 12.17 -11.85 -15.07
N ASP A 197 12.71 -12.70 -15.94
CA ASP A 197 13.94 -12.43 -16.70
C ASP A 197 13.76 -11.18 -17.59
N ALA A 198 12.58 -11.04 -18.21
CA ALA A 198 12.25 -9.87 -19.02
C ALA A 198 12.16 -8.59 -18.18
N HIS A 199 11.55 -8.65 -16.99
CA HIS A 199 11.50 -7.51 -16.08
C HIS A 199 12.89 -7.14 -15.56
N ILE A 200 13.70 -8.10 -15.14
CA ILE A 200 15.09 -7.86 -14.70
C ILE A 200 15.90 -7.20 -15.82
N SER A 201 15.76 -7.67 -17.06
CA SER A 201 16.43 -7.04 -18.22
C SER A 201 16.02 -5.58 -18.39
N ARG A 202 14.72 -5.25 -18.23
CA ARG A 202 14.22 -3.87 -18.32
C ARG A 202 14.70 -3.00 -17.17
N ILE A 203 14.70 -3.54 -15.95
CA ILE A 203 15.22 -2.83 -14.77
C ILE A 203 16.70 -2.51 -14.98
N ARG A 204 17.53 -3.47 -15.39
CA ARG A 204 18.95 -3.25 -15.68
C ARG A 204 19.17 -2.12 -16.70
N ARG A 205 18.40 -2.08 -17.79
CA ARG A 205 18.50 -1.00 -18.77
C ARG A 205 18.24 0.39 -18.21
N LYS A 206 17.51 0.47 -17.10
CA LYS A 206 17.12 1.74 -16.47
C LYS A 206 18.07 2.15 -15.34
N ILE A 207 18.62 1.18 -14.60
CA ILE A 207 19.43 1.48 -13.40
C ILE A 207 20.93 1.21 -13.56
N GLU A 208 21.34 0.32 -14.46
CA GLU A 208 22.77 0.02 -14.69
C GLU A 208 23.39 1.02 -15.66
N ASP A 209 24.68 1.25 -15.55
CA ASP A 209 25.44 1.99 -16.58
C ASP A 209 25.73 1.09 -17.79
N ASP A 210 26.01 -0.19 -17.55
CA ASP A 210 26.13 -1.24 -18.56
C ASP A 210 25.29 -2.45 -18.15
N PRO A 211 24.14 -2.71 -18.82
CA PRO A 211 23.30 -3.86 -18.55
C PRO A 211 23.97 -5.23 -18.75
N SER A 212 25.05 -5.29 -19.55
CA SER A 212 25.81 -6.52 -19.80
C SER A 212 26.81 -6.83 -18.69
N SER A 213 27.24 -5.80 -17.95
CA SER A 213 28.09 -5.89 -16.76
C SER A 213 27.42 -5.23 -15.55
N PRO A 214 26.32 -5.81 -15.04
CA PRO A 214 25.48 -5.16 -14.05
C PRO A 214 26.18 -5.03 -12.69
N ARG A 215 26.07 -3.83 -12.10
CA ARG A 215 26.59 -3.51 -10.77
C ARG A 215 25.59 -3.82 -9.67
N TYR A 216 24.27 -3.59 -9.93
CA TYR A 216 23.23 -3.70 -8.92
C TYR A 216 22.56 -5.07 -8.90
N ILE A 217 22.10 -5.58 -10.05
CA ILE A 217 21.36 -6.84 -10.10
C ILE A 217 22.22 -7.90 -10.79
N HIS A 218 22.64 -8.90 -10.03
CA HIS A 218 23.47 -10.02 -10.54
C HIS A 218 22.61 -11.25 -10.83
N THR A 219 22.94 -11.96 -11.92
CA THR A 219 22.40 -13.29 -12.19
C THR A 219 23.22 -14.32 -11.44
N VAL A 220 22.55 -15.18 -10.68
CA VAL A 220 23.16 -16.36 -10.07
C VAL A 220 22.68 -17.58 -10.86
N TYR A 221 23.53 -18.05 -11.76
CA TYR A 221 23.19 -19.11 -12.71
C TYR A 221 22.64 -20.36 -11.98
N GLY A 222 21.52 -20.89 -12.46
CA GLY A 222 20.81 -22.02 -11.86
C GLY A 222 19.97 -21.69 -10.63
N PHE A 223 20.12 -20.50 -10.02
CA PHE A 223 19.43 -20.14 -8.77
C PHE A 223 18.45 -18.94 -8.92
N GLY A 224 18.81 -17.90 -9.66
CA GLY A 224 17.97 -16.71 -9.82
C GLY A 224 18.77 -15.41 -9.83
N TYR A 225 18.37 -14.44 -8.99
CA TYR A 225 18.93 -13.10 -8.96
C TYR A 225 19.25 -12.64 -7.53
N ARG A 226 20.25 -11.78 -7.40
CA ARG A 226 20.57 -11.09 -6.14
C ARG A 226 20.90 -9.63 -6.40
N PHE A 227 20.74 -8.79 -5.39
CA PHE A 227 21.30 -7.44 -5.38
C PHE A 227 22.75 -7.47 -4.91
N GLY A 228 23.60 -6.61 -5.47
CA GLY A 228 25.00 -6.48 -5.09
C GLY A 228 25.16 -6.09 -3.62
N ASP A 229 26.09 -6.71 -2.93
CA ASP A 229 26.38 -6.48 -1.51
C ASP A 229 27.53 -5.47 -1.28
N ARG A 230 28.28 -5.15 -2.33
CA ARG A 230 29.37 -4.17 -2.33
C ARG A 230 29.17 -3.17 -3.46
N LEU A 231 28.59 -2.02 -3.12
CA LEU A 231 28.23 -0.95 -4.07
C LEU A 231 29.05 0.30 -3.83
#